data_47c1e1ddd0f5d3ec972e1d664847be2f
#
_entry.id   47c1e1ddd0f5d3ec972e1d664847be2f
#
_cell.length_a   1.000
_cell.length_b   1.000
_cell.length_c   1.000
_cell.angle_alpha   90.00
_cell.angle_beta   90.00
_cell.angle_gamma   90.00
#
_symmetry.space_group_name_H-M   'P 1'
#
loop_
_entity.id
_entity.type
_entity.pdbx_description
1 polymer ?
#
loop_
_entity_poly.entity_id
_entity_poly.type
_entity_poly.pdbx_seq_one_letter_code
_entity_poly.pdbx_strand_id
1 'polypeptide(L)'
;MSKLIPVTDATFTEQVLGADRPVLVKFEAQWCGPCKAMKPMVDEIASEYSGRLTVATVDIEDNQQTVYRLGVRAVPTVVLFKNGEVFAQKVGLPRKSDLTALIDKAIDKAVA
;
A
#
# COMPACT_ATOMS: atom_id res chain seq x y z
N MET A 1 12.15 2.67 13.93
CA MET A 1 10.72 3.00 13.84
C MET A 1 10.22 2.76 12.44
N SER A 2 9.01 2.25 12.33
CA SER A 2 8.41 2.00 11.04
C SER A 2 7.94 3.31 10.43
N LYS A 3 8.13 3.44 9.10
CA LYS A 3 7.59 4.58 8.35
C LYS A 3 6.22 4.25 7.75
N LEU A 4 5.65 3.11 8.10
CA LEU A 4 4.33 2.71 7.62
C LEU A 4 3.26 3.48 8.38
N ILE A 5 2.26 3.94 7.66
CA ILE A 5 1.18 4.74 8.23
C ILE A 5 -0.07 3.88 8.32
N PRO A 6 -0.59 3.60 9.53
CA PRO A 6 -1.87 2.90 9.64
C PRO A 6 -2.99 3.77 9.09
N VAL A 7 -3.82 3.21 8.23
CA VAL A 7 -4.96 3.92 7.64
C VAL A 7 -6.23 3.16 7.98
N THR A 8 -7.28 3.89 8.30
CA THR A 8 -8.56 3.32 8.68
C THR A 8 -9.65 3.74 7.69
N ASP A 9 -10.83 3.14 7.83
CA ASP A 9 -11.99 3.55 7.04
C ASP A 9 -12.20 5.07 7.14
N ALA A 10 -11.99 5.64 8.32
CA ALA A 10 -12.21 7.07 8.55
C ALA A 10 -11.16 7.95 7.88
N THR A 11 -9.94 7.45 7.67
CA THR A 11 -8.84 8.27 7.17
C THR A 11 -8.44 7.93 5.73
N PHE A 12 -9.02 6.90 5.14
CA PHE A 12 -8.60 6.42 3.83
C PHE A 12 -8.73 7.48 2.74
N THR A 13 -9.86 8.15 2.67
CA THR A 13 -10.09 9.16 1.64
C THR A 13 -9.05 10.27 1.72
N GLU A 14 -8.82 10.79 2.93
CA GLU A 14 -7.87 11.90 3.10
C GLU A 14 -6.43 11.47 2.88
N GLN A 15 -6.03 10.36 3.48
CA GLN A 15 -4.63 9.96 3.49
C GLN A 15 -4.18 9.21 2.24
N VAL A 16 -5.10 8.56 1.54
CA VAL A 16 -4.76 7.78 0.35
C VAL A 16 -5.27 8.45 -0.91
N LEU A 17 -6.57 8.67 -1.00
CA LEU A 17 -7.14 9.23 -2.22
C LEU A 17 -6.79 10.70 -2.41
N GLY A 18 -6.64 11.44 -1.31
CA GLY A 18 -6.29 12.87 -1.36
C GLY A 18 -4.80 13.14 -1.27
N ALA A 19 -3.96 12.12 -1.31
CA ALA A 19 -2.52 12.30 -1.19
C ALA A 19 -1.92 12.96 -2.43
N ASP A 20 -0.88 13.77 -2.22
CA ASP A 20 -0.20 14.49 -3.30
C ASP A 20 0.97 13.70 -3.90
N ARG A 21 1.19 12.47 -3.45
CA ARG A 21 2.22 11.55 -3.95
C ARG A 21 1.63 10.16 -4.04
N PRO A 22 2.27 9.24 -4.77
CA PRO A 22 1.79 7.86 -4.81
C PRO A 22 1.75 7.24 -3.42
N VAL A 23 0.78 6.36 -3.22
CA VAL A 23 0.58 5.66 -1.93
C VAL A 23 0.49 4.16 -2.20
N LEU A 24 1.36 3.41 -1.55
CA LEU A 24 1.29 1.95 -1.57
C LEU A 24 0.55 1.49 -0.33
N VAL A 25 -0.59 0.83 -0.52
CA VAL A 25 -1.41 0.35 0.60
C VAL A 25 -1.30 -1.15 0.70
N LYS A 26 -0.86 -1.64 1.85
CA LYS A 26 -0.79 -3.07 2.15
C LYS A 26 -1.99 -3.46 3.00
N PHE A 27 -2.82 -4.34 2.46
CA PHE A 27 -3.95 -4.91 3.20
C PHE A 27 -3.47 -6.16 3.91
N GLU A 28 -3.74 -6.25 5.21
CA GLU A 28 -3.17 -7.29 6.06
C GLU A 28 -4.15 -7.70 7.15
N ALA A 29 -3.80 -8.79 7.85
CA ALA A 29 -4.52 -9.24 9.03
C ALA A 29 -3.51 -9.78 10.03
N GLN A 30 -3.86 -9.72 11.32
CA GLN A 30 -2.94 -10.16 12.37
C GLN A 30 -2.63 -11.65 12.30
N TRP A 31 -3.59 -12.45 11.83
CA TRP A 31 -3.44 -13.91 11.72
C TRP A 31 -2.72 -14.34 10.44
N CYS A 32 -2.33 -13.42 9.59
CA CYS A 32 -1.80 -13.72 8.27
C CYS A 32 -0.28 -13.88 8.31
N GLY A 33 0.20 -15.11 8.15
CA GLY A 33 1.64 -15.40 8.14
C GLY A 33 2.37 -14.71 6.99
N PRO A 34 1.89 -14.85 5.74
CA PRO A 34 2.54 -14.16 4.61
C PRO A 34 2.57 -12.64 4.75
N CYS A 35 1.55 -12.05 5.39
CA CYS A 35 1.56 -10.61 5.66
C CYS A 35 2.75 -10.24 6.56
N LYS A 36 3.00 -11.05 7.58
CA LYS A 36 4.12 -10.82 8.49
C LYS A 36 5.46 -11.00 7.79
N ALA A 37 5.54 -12.00 6.91
CA ALA A 37 6.76 -12.23 6.13
C ALA A 37 7.06 -11.08 5.19
N MET A 38 6.03 -10.37 4.75
CA MET A 38 6.17 -9.24 3.83
C MET A 38 6.62 -7.96 4.52
N LYS A 39 6.47 -7.87 5.84
CA LYS A 39 6.73 -6.64 6.57
C LYS A 39 8.14 -6.09 6.37
N PRO A 40 9.22 -6.89 6.46
CA PRO A 40 10.56 -6.34 6.22
C PRO A 40 10.72 -5.71 4.86
N MET A 41 10.16 -6.32 3.83
CA MET A 41 10.22 -5.80 2.46
C MET A 41 9.51 -4.45 2.36
N VAL A 42 8.33 -4.34 2.95
CA VAL A 42 7.53 -3.12 2.89
C VAL A 42 8.19 -2.02 3.71
N ASP A 43 8.79 -2.36 4.85
CA ASP A 43 9.57 -1.41 5.63
C ASP A 43 10.77 -0.86 4.84
N GLU A 44 11.48 -1.73 4.11
CA GLU A 44 12.58 -1.30 3.26
C GLU A 44 12.11 -0.34 2.18
N ILE A 45 11.01 -0.65 1.54
CA ILE A 45 10.43 0.21 0.49
C ILE A 45 10.08 1.58 1.08
N ALA A 46 9.45 1.59 2.25
CA ALA A 46 9.08 2.85 2.89
C ALA A 46 10.31 3.73 3.15
N SER A 47 11.43 3.12 3.55
CA SER A 47 12.66 3.84 3.80
C SER A 47 13.30 4.32 2.51
N GLU A 48 13.40 3.45 1.49
CA GLU A 48 14.07 3.76 0.23
C GLU A 48 13.36 4.86 -0.54
N TYR A 49 12.04 4.91 -0.44
CA TYR A 49 11.22 5.88 -1.18
C TYR A 49 10.72 7.02 -0.31
N SER A 50 11.33 7.22 0.85
CA SER A 50 10.94 8.28 1.77
C SER A 50 10.92 9.64 1.05
N GLY A 51 9.84 10.39 1.19
CA GLY A 51 9.66 11.66 0.52
C GLY A 51 9.07 11.57 -0.88
N ARG A 52 9.03 10.38 -1.48
CA ARG A 52 8.51 10.18 -2.83
C ARG A 52 7.30 9.25 -2.87
N LEU A 53 7.14 8.44 -1.84
CA LEU A 53 6.07 7.47 -1.74
C LEU A 53 5.60 7.40 -0.30
N THR A 54 4.30 7.34 -0.11
CA THR A 54 3.73 7.02 1.20
C THR A 54 3.40 5.54 1.22
N VAL A 55 3.74 4.85 2.30
CA VAL A 55 3.40 3.44 2.47
C VAL A 55 2.46 3.31 3.64
N ALA A 56 1.28 2.76 3.38
CA ALA A 56 0.21 2.66 4.37
C ALA A 56 -0.18 1.20 4.58
N THR A 57 -0.75 0.92 5.74
CA THR A 57 -1.29 -0.39 6.05
C THR A 57 -2.77 -0.27 6.41
N VAL A 58 -3.56 -1.27 6.02
CA VAL A 58 -4.97 -1.36 6.36
C VAL A 58 -5.24 -2.76 6.91
N ASP A 59 -5.71 -2.82 8.15
CA ASP A 59 -6.14 -4.08 8.75
C ASP A 59 -7.54 -4.40 8.23
N ILE A 60 -7.71 -5.55 7.58
CA ILE A 60 -8.96 -5.88 6.90
C ILE A 60 -10.11 -6.15 7.86
N GLU A 61 -9.81 -6.52 9.10
CA GLU A 61 -10.88 -6.84 10.06
C GLU A 61 -11.49 -5.59 10.65
N ASP A 62 -10.70 -4.55 10.83
CA ASP A 62 -11.14 -3.31 11.44
C ASP A 62 -11.60 -2.26 10.42
N ASN A 63 -11.41 -2.52 9.12
CA ASN A 63 -11.65 -1.52 8.08
C ASN A 63 -12.38 -2.13 6.90
N GLN A 64 -13.51 -2.74 7.18
CA GLN A 64 -14.25 -3.53 6.19
C GLN A 64 -14.84 -2.68 5.06
N GLN A 65 -15.14 -1.41 5.31
CA GLN A 65 -15.67 -0.54 4.26
C GLN A 65 -14.65 -0.31 3.16
N THR A 66 -13.40 -0.03 3.53
CA THR A 66 -12.32 0.16 2.56
C THR A 66 -12.06 -1.13 1.78
N VAL A 67 -12.03 -2.25 2.48
CA VAL A 67 -11.83 -3.57 1.86
C VAL A 67 -12.93 -3.84 0.83
N TYR A 68 -14.17 -3.59 1.20
CA TYR A 68 -15.31 -3.83 0.33
C TYR A 68 -15.27 -2.92 -0.91
N ARG A 69 -15.01 -1.63 -0.70
CA ARG A 69 -14.94 -0.65 -1.80
C ARG A 69 -13.91 -1.03 -2.85
N LEU A 70 -12.76 -1.55 -2.42
CA LEU A 70 -11.66 -1.86 -3.33
C LEU A 70 -11.70 -3.29 -3.83
N GLY A 71 -12.63 -4.09 -3.35
CA GLY A 71 -12.75 -5.48 -3.79
C GLY A 71 -11.62 -6.37 -3.35
N VAL A 72 -10.97 -6.06 -2.23
CA VAL A 72 -9.89 -6.88 -1.69
C VAL A 72 -10.46 -8.17 -1.13
N ARG A 73 -9.95 -9.32 -1.57
CA ARG A 73 -10.48 -10.63 -1.18
C ARG A 73 -9.46 -11.55 -0.54
N ALA A 74 -8.21 -11.14 -0.50
CA ALA A 74 -7.15 -11.97 0.03
C ALA A 74 -6.11 -11.09 0.69
N VAL A 75 -5.35 -11.66 1.62
CA VAL A 75 -4.22 -10.96 2.25
C VAL A 75 -2.97 -11.82 2.11
N PRO A 76 -1.81 -11.21 1.91
CA PRO A 76 -1.64 -9.79 1.68
C PRO A 76 -2.08 -9.38 0.28
N THR A 77 -2.56 -8.16 0.14
CA THR A 77 -2.79 -7.52 -1.15
C THR A 77 -2.19 -6.13 -1.05
N VAL A 78 -1.45 -5.71 -2.06
CA VAL A 78 -0.97 -4.33 -2.12
C VAL A 78 -1.64 -3.63 -3.28
N VAL A 79 -2.05 -2.39 -3.05
CA VAL A 79 -2.65 -1.55 -4.08
C VAL A 79 -1.85 -0.25 -4.12
N LEU A 80 -1.37 0.08 -5.30
CA LEU A 80 -0.62 1.31 -5.51
C LEU A 80 -1.57 2.35 -6.08
N PHE A 81 -1.71 3.47 -5.38
CA PHE A 81 -2.57 4.58 -5.78
C PHE A 81 -1.73 5.72 -6.32
N LYS A 82 -2.27 6.41 -7.31
CA LYS A 82 -1.68 7.62 -7.86
C LYS A 82 -2.79 8.57 -8.25
N ASN A 83 -2.72 9.80 -7.74
CA ASN A 83 -3.71 10.84 -8.03
C ASN A 83 -5.14 10.37 -7.69
N GLY A 84 -5.29 9.63 -6.59
CA GLY A 84 -6.58 9.18 -6.12
C GLY A 84 -7.15 7.97 -6.84
N GLU A 85 -6.38 7.35 -7.72
CA GLU A 85 -6.83 6.20 -8.52
C GLU A 85 -5.90 5.02 -8.36
N VAL A 86 -6.44 3.82 -8.57
CA VAL A 86 -5.63 2.60 -8.53
C VAL A 86 -4.69 2.59 -9.73
N PHE A 87 -3.39 2.55 -9.48
CA PHE A 87 -2.37 2.47 -10.52
C PHE A 87 -2.00 1.01 -10.80
N ALA A 88 -1.88 0.19 -9.74
CA ALA A 88 -1.50 -1.22 -9.86
C ALA A 88 -1.92 -1.97 -8.63
N GLN A 89 -2.01 -3.29 -8.75
CA GLN A 89 -2.43 -4.15 -7.64
C GLN A 89 -1.69 -5.49 -7.74
N LYS A 90 -1.27 -6.02 -6.59
CA LYS A 90 -0.66 -7.34 -6.50
C LYS A 90 -1.28 -8.12 -5.35
N VAL A 91 -1.72 -9.34 -5.63
CA VAL A 91 -2.29 -10.25 -4.64
C VAL A 91 -1.23 -11.28 -4.26
N GLY A 92 -1.13 -11.55 -2.96
CA GLY A 92 -0.16 -12.51 -2.45
C GLY A 92 1.18 -11.87 -2.14
N LEU A 93 2.20 -12.69 -1.90
CA LEU A 93 3.53 -12.24 -1.52
C LEU A 93 4.38 -12.02 -2.77
N PRO A 94 4.57 -10.77 -3.22
CA PRO A 94 5.36 -10.50 -4.42
C PRO A 94 6.84 -10.43 -4.09
N ARG A 95 7.67 -10.44 -5.12
CA ARG A 95 9.09 -10.13 -4.93
C ARG A 95 9.24 -8.61 -4.80
N LYS A 96 10.24 -8.19 -4.04
CA LYS A 96 10.49 -6.75 -3.86
C LYS A 96 10.68 -6.06 -5.20
N SER A 97 11.41 -6.70 -6.13
CA SER A 97 11.67 -6.10 -7.44
C SER A 97 10.40 -5.88 -8.25
N ASP A 98 9.38 -6.71 -8.07
CA ASP A 98 8.10 -6.51 -8.75
C ASP A 98 7.43 -5.24 -8.25
N LEU A 99 7.47 -5.01 -6.94
CA LEU A 99 6.85 -3.82 -6.36
C LEU A 99 7.62 -2.55 -6.72
N THR A 100 8.95 -2.58 -6.61
CA THR A 100 9.75 -1.39 -6.92
C THR A 100 9.62 -0.98 -8.38
N ALA A 101 9.50 -1.95 -9.28
CA ALA A 101 9.29 -1.63 -10.70
C ALA A 101 7.99 -0.86 -10.92
N LEU A 102 6.91 -1.27 -10.23
CA LEU A 102 5.62 -0.56 -10.33
C LEU A 102 5.69 0.82 -9.69
N ILE A 103 6.33 0.92 -8.54
CA ILE A 103 6.49 2.18 -7.83
C ILE A 103 7.28 3.17 -8.68
N ASP A 104 8.37 2.71 -9.29
CA ASP A 104 9.20 3.56 -10.13
C ASP A 104 8.41 4.12 -11.31
N LYS A 105 7.55 3.31 -11.90
CA LYS A 105 6.70 3.77 -13.01
C LYS A 105 5.72 4.85 -12.54
N ALA A 106 5.14 4.69 -11.36
CA ALA A 106 4.20 5.67 -10.83
C ALA A 106 4.90 6.99 -10.54
N ILE A 107 6.10 6.93 -9.97
CA ILE A 107 6.89 8.12 -9.63
C ILE A 107 7.35 8.83 -10.91
N ASP A 108 7.84 8.11 -11.89
CA ASP A 108 8.31 8.70 -13.15
C ASP A 108 7.19 9.44 -13.86
N LYS A 109 5.99 8.86 -13.88
CA LYS A 109 4.84 9.53 -14.48
C LYS A 109 4.44 10.78 -13.71
N ALA A 110 4.68 10.80 -12.40
CA ALA A 110 4.37 11.99 -11.60
C ALA A 110 5.34 13.13 -11.92
N VAL A 111 6.57 12.81 -12.32
CA VAL A 111 7.59 13.80 -12.66
C VAL A 111 7.40 14.34 -14.07
N ALA A 112 6.97 13.49 -14.95
CA ALA A 112 6.75 13.89 -16.33
C ALA A 112 5.55 14.81 -16.48
#